data_75a7015326b37ad637dea83562fa6bb3
#
_entry.id   75a7015326b37ad637dea83562fa6bb3
#
_cell.length_a   1.000
_cell.length_b   1.000
_cell.length_c   1.000
_cell.angle_alpha   90.00
_cell.angle_beta   90.00
_cell.angle_gamma   90.00
#
_symmetry.space_group_name_H-M   'P 1'
#
loop_
_entity.id
_entity.type
_entity.pdbx_description
1 polymer ?
#
loop_
_entity_poly.entity_id
_entity_poly.type
_entity_poly.pdbx_seq_one_letter_code
_entity_poly.pdbx_strand_id
1 'polypeptide(L)'
;MSLRTVLCSAVFRAALAVAATCVVVPLQAFAQLPTQQGPIKPPKETPPQQPPPAQQQKQQPQYSLTVQSNLVQVNTVVTDQDGNIITGLKQQNFHIFDDNQQEPVANFEPNTAPITVVMLMEFSNTQGPYLAQLGPMLSYGFADHLGPNDWVALETYDLKPHVVVDFTHNKEEIKYAISTQFIPTFSESNEFDALIDTLGRLKDVQGKKSILLISTGIDTFSRHTLDDAYNALKQTNVTVFCINSLEIVAVRSMQDENIRFLQSKNEMDYFAKLTGGMAFFPRFEGEMPDDFNTVVEFLRNQYSLGYAPPESARDGKYHKIRVEVVDDKGEPYMVANKKGKMKKVVVYARAGYQAANASASD
;
A
#
# COMPACT_ATOMS: atom_id res chain seq x y z
N MET A 1 -60.67 23.31 -30.67
CA MET A 1 -60.25 24.18 -31.73
C MET A 1 -58.79 23.97 -31.96
N SER A 2 -58.44 23.18 -32.96
CA SER A 2 -58.00 23.63 -34.30
C SER A 2 -56.52 24.04 -34.22
N LEU A 3 -55.62 23.62 -34.96
CA LEU A 3 -55.44 22.83 -36.21
C LEU A 3 -53.95 22.84 -36.55
N ARG A 4 -53.38 21.70 -36.97
CA ARG A 4 -52.57 21.56 -38.17
C ARG A 4 -51.23 22.40 -38.26
N THR A 5 -50.13 21.86 -38.70
CA THR A 5 -49.78 21.23 -40.01
C THR A 5 -48.36 20.72 -39.94
N VAL A 6 -47.96 19.50 -40.16
CA VAL A 6 -47.55 18.78 -41.39
C VAL A 6 -46.70 19.63 -42.34
N LEU A 7 -45.45 19.14 -42.58
CA LEU A 7 -44.74 19.03 -43.86
C LEU A 7 -43.36 18.37 -43.51
N CYS A 8 -43.09 17.17 -43.86
CA CYS A 8 -42.86 16.50 -45.13
C CYS A 8 -41.47 16.79 -45.72
N SER A 9 -40.71 15.74 -45.69
CA SER A 9 -39.81 15.23 -46.72
C SER A 9 -38.65 16.07 -47.25
N ALA A 10 -37.44 15.54 -47.18
CA ALA A 10 -36.68 15.22 -48.42
C ALA A 10 -35.51 14.30 -48.11
N VAL A 11 -35.56 13.16 -48.70
CA VAL A 11 -34.53 12.16 -48.96
C VAL A 11 -33.39 12.78 -49.73
N PHE A 12 -32.15 12.58 -49.24
CA PHE A 12 -30.98 12.62 -50.14
C PHE A 12 -30.12 11.40 -49.86
N ARG A 13 -30.29 10.40 -50.74
CA ARG A 13 -29.36 9.29 -50.91
C ARG A 13 -28.16 9.81 -51.70
N ALA A 14 -26.98 9.79 -51.10
CA ALA A 14 -25.72 9.84 -51.86
C ALA A 14 -24.99 8.54 -51.58
N ALA A 15 -25.05 7.65 -52.54
CA ALA A 15 -24.19 6.48 -52.64
C ALA A 15 -22.79 6.96 -53.07
N LEU A 16 -21.80 6.75 -52.22
CA LEU A 16 -20.40 6.89 -52.63
C LEU A 16 -19.78 5.50 -52.69
N ALA A 17 -19.53 5.06 -53.91
CA ALA A 17 -18.74 3.87 -54.22
C ALA A 17 -17.27 4.16 -53.88
N VAL A 18 -16.71 3.45 -52.93
CA VAL A 18 -15.26 3.46 -52.73
C VAL A 18 -14.68 2.24 -53.45
N ALA A 19 -13.95 2.54 -54.53
CA ALA A 19 -13.20 1.57 -55.28
C ALA A 19 -12.05 1.01 -54.44
N ALA A 20 -12.03 -0.29 -54.24
CA ALA A 20 -10.91 -1.01 -53.68
C ALA A 20 -9.75 -1.06 -54.67
N THR A 21 -8.71 -0.29 -54.44
CA THR A 21 -7.43 -0.46 -55.10
C THR A 21 -6.58 -1.45 -54.32
N CYS A 22 -6.50 -2.68 -54.82
CA CYS A 22 -5.52 -3.68 -54.42
C CYS A 22 -4.13 -3.19 -54.85
N VAL A 23 -3.30 -2.80 -53.90
CA VAL A 23 -1.86 -2.63 -54.14
C VAL A 23 -1.19 -3.99 -53.92
N VAL A 24 -0.82 -4.60 -55.03
CA VAL A 24 0.04 -5.80 -55.07
C VAL A 24 1.46 -5.34 -54.85
N VAL A 25 2.05 -5.68 -53.72
CA VAL A 25 3.49 -5.50 -53.47
C VAL A 25 4.20 -6.76 -53.93
N PRO A 26 5.17 -6.68 -54.83
CA PRO A 26 5.92 -7.87 -55.27
C PRO A 26 6.89 -8.32 -54.20
N LEU A 27 6.83 -9.59 -53.94
CA LEU A 27 7.79 -10.34 -53.13
C LEU A 27 9.10 -10.44 -53.93
N GLN A 28 10.14 -9.73 -53.53
CA GLN A 28 11.48 -9.91 -54.08
C GLN A 28 12.52 -10.20 -53.05
N ALA A 29 13.17 -11.30 -53.34
CA ALA A 29 14.57 -11.63 -53.12
C ALA A 29 14.97 -12.06 -51.68
N PHE A 30 14.98 -13.35 -51.52
CA PHE A 30 15.92 -14.06 -50.63
C PHE A 30 17.36 -13.74 -51.11
N ALA A 31 18.10 -13.02 -50.33
CA ALA A 31 19.55 -12.93 -50.47
C ALA A 31 20.19 -14.14 -49.80
N GLN A 32 20.93 -14.89 -50.59
CA GLN A 32 21.70 -16.07 -50.20
C GLN A 32 22.79 -15.72 -49.21
N LEU A 33 22.86 -16.43 -48.13
CA LEU A 33 24.02 -16.50 -47.24
C LEU A 33 25.17 -17.21 -47.96
N PRO A 34 26.41 -16.73 -47.91
CA PRO A 34 27.55 -17.48 -48.41
C PRO A 34 27.94 -18.53 -47.38
N THR A 35 27.78 -19.78 -47.78
CA THR A 35 28.46 -20.94 -47.19
C THR A 35 29.88 -20.96 -47.67
N GLN A 36 30.83 -20.92 -46.75
CA GLN A 36 32.08 -21.68 -46.73
C GLN A 36 33.12 -20.98 -45.82
N GLN A 37 33.29 -21.50 -44.63
CA GLN A 37 34.59 -21.47 -44.00
C GLN A 37 34.92 -22.90 -43.60
N GLY A 38 36.04 -23.39 -44.18
CA GLY A 38 36.57 -24.70 -43.94
C GLY A 38 37.13 -24.88 -42.52
N PRO A 39 37.58 -26.10 -42.16
CA PRO A 39 37.86 -26.45 -40.78
C PRO A 39 39.08 -25.69 -40.24
N ILE A 40 38.87 -24.95 -39.18
CA ILE A 40 39.89 -24.29 -38.37
C ILE A 40 40.66 -25.37 -37.62
N LYS A 41 41.97 -25.49 -37.87
CA LYS A 41 42.86 -26.34 -37.09
C LYS A 41 42.86 -25.89 -35.62
N PRO A 42 42.79 -26.81 -34.66
CA PRO A 42 42.90 -26.45 -33.24
C PRO A 42 44.28 -25.90 -32.91
N PRO A 43 44.40 -24.92 -32.04
CA PRO A 43 45.67 -24.43 -31.53
C PRO A 43 46.40 -25.52 -30.76
N LYS A 44 47.74 -25.59 -30.94
CA LYS A 44 48.58 -26.47 -30.16
C LYS A 44 48.47 -26.16 -28.68
N GLU A 45 48.14 -27.17 -27.90
CA GLU A 45 48.15 -27.12 -26.43
C GLU A 45 49.57 -26.85 -25.95
N THR A 46 49.75 -25.76 -25.22
CA THR A 46 50.93 -25.49 -24.38
C THR A 46 50.72 -26.21 -23.05
N PRO A 47 51.75 -26.93 -22.54
CA PRO A 47 51.58 -27.65 -21.27
C PRO A 47 51.26 -26.69 -20.11
N PRO A 48 50.43 -27.06 -19.14
CA PRO A 48 50.06 -26.20 -18.04
C PRO A 48 51.27 -25.96 -17.12
N GLN A 49 51.63 -24.69 -16.94
CA GLN A 49 52.56 -24.29 -15.87
C GLN A 49 51.88 -24.51 -14.53
N GLN A 50 52.50 -25.29 -13.67
CA GLN A 50 52.07 -25.47 -12.30
C GLN A 50 52.09 -24.12 -11.55
N PRO A 51 51.00 -23.74 -10.86
CA PRO A 51 51.05 -22.59 -9.98
C PRO A 51 51.93 -22.87 -8.76
N PRO A 52 52.64 -21.86 -8.21
CA PRO A 52 53.43 -22.00 -7.01
C PRO A 52 52.56 -22.42 -5.81
N PRO A 53 53.12 -23.13 -4.82
CA PRO A 53 52.38 -23.65 -3.70
C PRO A 53 51.70 -22.50 -2.91
N ALA A 54 50.38 -22.53 -2.85
CA ALA A 54 49.62 -21.62 -2.04
C ALA A 54 49.97 -21.82 -0.57
N GLN A 55 50.46 -20.77 0.07
CA GLN A 55 50.58 -20.71 1.52
C GLN A 55 49.17 -20.87 2.10
N GLN A 56 48.96 -21.94 2.83
CA GLN A 56 47.77 -22.19 3.62
C GLN A 56 47.65 -21.10 4.71
N GLN A 57 47.00 -20.01 4.42
CA GLN A 57 46.43 -19.16 5.45
C GLN A 57 45.37 -19.98 6.17
N LYS A 58 45.63 -20.29 7.44
CA LYS A 58 44.66 -20.84 8.36
C LYS A 58 43.45 -19.88 8.36
N GLN A 59 42.39 -20.25 7.63
CA GLN A 59 41.09 -19.63 7.78
C GLN A 59 40.64 -19.91 9.21
N GLN A 60 40.70 -18.88 10.05
CA GLN A 60 39.90 -18.86 11.28
C GLN A 60 38.45 -18.97 10.88
N PRO A 61 37.66 -19.86 11.51
CA PRO A 61 36.25 -19.90 11.25
C PRO A 61 35.63 -18.54 11.66
N GLN A 62 35.23 -17.79 10.67
CA GLN A 62 34.45 -16.57 10.85
C GLN A 62 33.06 -17.02 11.28
N TYR A 63 32.88 -17.16 12.59
CA TYR A 63 31.52 -17.27 13.16
C TYR A 63 30.82 -15.94 12.92
N SER A 64 30.16 -15.81 11.78
CA SER A 64 29.09 -14.85 11.63
C SER A 64 27.92 -15.37 12.47
N LEU A 65 27.85 -14.93 13.71
CA LEU A 65 26.62 -14.97 14.47
C LEU A 65 25.62 -14.11 13.68
N THR A 66 24.85 -14.74 12.80
CA THR A 66 23.63 -14.15 12.29
C THR A 66 22.66 -14.13 13.49
N VAL A 67 22.79 -13.13 14.33
CA VAL A 67 21.73 -12.79 15.28
C VAL A 67 20.56 -12.36 14.39
N GLN A 68 19.67 -13.27 14.08
CA GLN A 68 18.34 -12.92 13.63
C GLN A 68 17.72 -12.16 14.79
N SER A 69 17.89 -10.85 14.75
CA SER A 69 17.24 -9.93 15.66
C SER A 69 15.74 -10.00 15.36
N ASN A 70 15.01 -10.82 16.12
CA ASN A 70 13.55 -10.92 16.07
C ASN A 70 12.94 -9.65 16.69
N LEU A 71 13.26 -8.49 16.10
CA LEU A 71 12.70 -7.22 16.53
C LEU A 71 11.24 -7.10 16.07
N VAL A 72 10.39 -6.77 17.02
CA VAL A 72 9.04 -6.31 16.69
C VAL A 72 9.14 -4.84 16.29
N GLN A 73 8.81 -4.56 15.02
CA GLN A 73 8.79 -3.20 14.49
C GLN A 73 7.45 -2.52 14.80
N VAL A 74 7.53 -1.28 15.32
CA VAL A 74 6.38 -0.47 15.71
C VAL A 74 6.51 0.90 15.06
N ASN A 75 5.87 1.06 13.90
CA ASN A 75 5.75 2.37 13.26
C ASN A 75 4.79 3.23 14.07
N THR A 76 5.21 4.45 14.40
CA THR A 76 4.50 5.31 15.34
C THR A 76 4.40 6.74 14.80
N VAL A 77 3.21 7.31 14.83
CA VAL A 77 2.98 8.75 14.58
C VAL A 77 2.46 9.38 15.85
N VAL A 78 2.92 10.59 16.14
CA VAL A 78 2.51 11.35 17.34
C VAL A 78 1.88 12.65 16.88
N THR A 79 0.69 12.97 17.40
CA THR A 79 -0.01 14.22 17.12
C THR A 79 -0.42 14.92 18.40
N ASP A 80 -0.75 16.19 18.28
CA ASP A 80 -1.54 16.87 19.33
C ASP A 80 -3.02 16.48 19.23
N GLN A 81 -3.86 17.06 20.10
CA GLN A 81 -5.31 16.81 20.12
C GLN A 81 -6.05 17.44 18.92
N ASP A 82 -5.40 18.33 18.19
CA ASP A 82 -5.93 19.00 17.02
C ASP A 82 -5.48 18.32 15.70
N GLY A 83 -4.73 17.19 15.81
CA GLY A 83 -4.24 16.39 14.69
C GLY A 83 -2.89 16.86 14.11
N ASN A 84 -2.27 17.93 14.65
CA ASN A 84 -0.98 18.39 14.14
C ASN A 84 0.13 17.41 14.57
N ILE A 85 0.97 17.02 13.61
CA ILE A 85 2.04 16.05 13.85
C ILE A 85 3.15 16.66 14.70
N ILE A 86 3.66 15.87 15.64
CA ILE A 86 4.77 16.23 16.52
C ILE A 86 6.02 15.54 16.02
N THR A 87 6.99 16.33 15.59
CA THR A 87 8.29 15.88 15.10
C THR A 87 9.40 16.19 16.11
N GLY A 88 10.60 15.66 15.86
CA GLY A 88 11.79 15.96 16.68
C GLY A 88 11.88 15.20 17.99
N LEU A 89 10.97 14.24 18.25
CA LEU A 89 11.08 13.33 19.39
C LEU A 89 12.31 12.43 19.22
N LYS A 90 12.93 12.07 20.35
CA LYS A 90 14.10 11.20 20.42
C LYS A 90 13.70 9.82 20.95
N GLN A 91 14.57 8.83 20.81
CA GLN A 91 14.35 7.47 21.31
C GLN A 91 13.92 7.46 22.78
N GLN A 92 14.53 8.27 23.62
CA GLN A 92 14.22 8.37 25.05
C GLN A 92 12.82 8.88 25.39
N ASN A 93 12.16 9.51 24.42
CA ASN A 93 10.78 9.98 24.59
C ASN A 93 9.74 8.87 24.37
N PHE A 94 10.14 7.68 23.94
CA PHE A 94 9.22 6.57 23.65
C PHE A 94 9.36 5.46 24.67
N HIS A 95 8.25 5.10 25.30
CA HIS A 95 8.11 3.90 26.11
C HIS A 95 7.21 2.90 25.38
N ILE A 96 7.71 1.69 25.14
CA ILE A 96 6.95 0.59 24.54
C ILE A 96 6.55 -0.38 25.64
N PHE A 97 5.31 -0.82 25.61
CA PHE A 97 4.78 -1.83 26.50
C PHE A 97 4.26 -3.02 25.69
N ASP A 98 4.74 -4.22 26.00
CA ASP A 98 4.28 -5.50 25.49
C ASP A 98 3.49 -6.20 26.61
N ASP A 99 2.18 -6.43 26.40
CA ASP A 99 1.26 -6.93 27.43
C ASP A 99 1.40 -6.23 28.79
N ASN A 100 1.59 -4.89 28.77
CA ASN A 100 1.84 -4.00 29.91
C ASN A 100 3.23 -4.11 30.55
N GLN A 101 4.13 -4.93 30.08
CA GLN A 101 5.53 -4.94 30.49
C GLN A 101 6.29 -3.93 29.63
N GLN A 102 7.02 -3.01 30.26
CA GLN A 102 7.82 -2.04 29.55
C GLN A 102 9.06 -2.73 28.95
N GLU A 103 9.25 -2.54 27.63
CA GLU A 103 10.39 -3.07 26.88
C GLU A 103 11.31 -1.94 26.42
N PRO A 104 12.62 -2.17 26.40
CA PRO A 104 13.56 -1.16 25.92
C PRO A 104 13.45 -0.98 24.39
N VAL A 105 13.47 0.27 23.93
CA VAL A 105 13.57 0.57 22.51
C VAL A 105 14.97 0.19 22.02
N ALA A 106 15.07 -0.89 21.28
CA ALA A 106 16.33 -1.42 20.76
C ALA A 106 16.75 -0.80 19.41
N ASN A 107 15.77 -0.38 18.62
CA ASN A 107 16.00 0.32 17.36
C ASN A 107 15.13 1.57 17.28
N PHE A 108 15.71 2.65 16.78
CA PHE A 108 15.03 3.92 16.57
C PHE A 108 15.54 4.53 15.26
N GLU A 109 14.66 4.63 14.29
CA GLU A 109 14.95 5.33 13.05
C GLU A 109 14.03 6.54 12.92
N PRO A 110 14.61 7.75 12.87
CA PRO A 110 13.82 8.91 12.54
C PRO A 110 13.42 8.84 11.06
N ASN A 111 12.42 9.41 10.75
CA ASN A 111 11.52 9.76 9.70
C ASN A 111 12.01 9.90 8.24
N THR A 112 13.27 9.67 7.90
CA THR A 112 13.84 10.00 6.57
C THR A 112 13.87 8.83 5.57
N ALA A 113 13.50 7.61 5.98
CA ALA A 113 13.54 6.45 5.10
C ALA A 113 12.46 6.55 4.00
N PRO A 114 12.78 6.11 2.76
CA PRO A 114 11.79 5.97 1.71
C PRO A 114 10.62 5.09 2.16
N ILE A 115 9.43 5.39 1.67
CA ILE A 115 8.23 4.61 1.93
C ILE A 115 7.88 3.76 0.71
N THR A 116 7.24 2.62 0.97
CA THR A 116 6.57 1.80 -0.04
C THR A 116 5.08 1.85 0.24
N VAL A 117 4.28 2.28 -0.72
CA VAL A 117 2.83 2.36 -0.56
C VAL A 117 2.12 1.66 -1.71
N VAL A 118 1.13 0.83 -1.38
CA VAL A 118 0.18 0.28 -2.34
C VAL A 118 -1.12 1.06 -2.22
N MET A 119 -1.56 1.65 -3.33
CA MET A 119 -2.90 2.21 -3.48
C MET A 119 -3.82 1.06 -3.87
N LEU A 120 -4.62 0.57 -2.93
CA LEU A 120 -5.58 -0.51 -3.15
C LEU A 120 -6.98 0.07 -3.26
N MET A 121 -7.57 0.00 -4.46
CA MET A 121 -8.82 0.67 -4.77
C MET A 121 -9.92 -0.32 -5.14
N GLU A 122 -11.08 -0.15 -4.53
CA GLU A 122 -12.30 -0.82 -5.00
C GLU A 122 -12.67 -0.32 -6.39
N PHE A 123 -12.89 -1.27 -7.31
CA PHE A 123 -13.25 -1.00 -8.71
C PHE A 123 -14.59 -1.67 -9.06
N SER A 124 -15.56 -1.55 -8.15
CA SER A 124 -16.93 -2.05 -8.34
C SER A 124 -17.86 -1.01 -8.97
N ASN A 125 -18.99 -1.45 -9.52
CA ASN A 125 -20.04 -0.56 -10.03
C ASN A 125 -20.65 0.36 -8.94
N THR A 126 -20.53 -0.02 -7.68
CA THR A 126 -20.93 0.83 -6.54
C THR A 126 -20.12 2.12 -6.53
N GLN A 127 -18.83 2.03 -6.88
CA GLN A 127 -17.93 3.17 -7.01
C GLN A 127 -17.95 3.86 -8.39
N GLY A 128 -18.57 3.23 -9.41
CA GLY A 128 -18.45 3.61 -10.82
C GLY A 128 -18.61 5.10 -11.13
N PRO A 129 -19.70 5.77 -10.72
CA PRO A 129 -19.89 7.19 -10.97
C PRO A 129 -18.88 8.09 -10.26
N TYR A 130 -18.22 7.57 -9.23
CA TYR A 130 -17.31 8.27 -8.36
C TYR A 130 -15.84 8.15 -8.81
N LEU A 131 -15.48 7.04 -9.42
CA LEU A 131 -14.09 6.78 -9.86
C LEU A 131 -13.56 7.86 -10.81
N ALA A 132 -14.41 8.41 -11.68
CA ALA A 132 -14.01 9.49 -12.60
C ALA A 132 -13.60 10.77 -11.85
N GLN A 133 -14.14 11.02 -10.65
CA GLN A 133 -13.80 12.18 -9.82
C GLN A 133 -12.64 11.86 -8.89
N LEU A 134 -12.56 10.63 -8.42
CA LEU A 134 -11.51 10.15 -7.52
C LEU A 134 -10.13 10.16 -8.20
N GLY A 135 -10.06 9.83 -9.48
CA GLY A 135 -8.82 9.76 -10.24
C GLY A 135 -7.97 11.03 -10.17
N PRO A 136 -8.48 12.22 -10.51
CA PRO A 136 -7.75 13.47 -10.36
C PRO A 136 -7.31 13.75 -8.92
N MET A 137 -8.16 13.48 -7.93
CA MET A 137 -7.84 13.70 -6.52
C MET A 137 -6.69 12.80 -6.05
N LEU A 138 -6.69 11.52 -6.43
CA LEU A 138 -5.60 10.59 -6.16
C LEU A 138 -4.31 11.00 -6.84
N SER A 139 -4.39 11.43 -8.10
CA SER A 139 -3.22 11.84 -8.87
C SER A 139 -2.57 13.08 -8.28
N TYR A 140 -3.32 14.13 -8.02
CA TYR A 140 -2.80 15.42 -7.54
C TYR A 140 -2.74 15.51 -6.01
N GLY A 141 -3.66 14.88 -5.32
CA GLY A 141 -3.74 14.92 -3.87
C GLY A 141 -2.83 13.93 -3.15
N PHE A 142 -2.47 12.82 -3.79
CA PHE A 142 -1.65 11.78 -3.17
C PHE A 142 -0.35 11.50 -3.93
N ALA A 143 -0.44 11.06 -5.18
CA ALA A 143 0.74 10.62 -5.93
C ALA A 143 1.80 11.72 -6.10
N ASP A 144 1.38 12.98 -6.30
CA ASP A 144 2.30 14.11 -6.43
C ASP A 144 3.05 14.45 -5.14
N HIS A 145 2.51 14.08 -3.98
CA HIS A 145 3.14 14.33 -2.68
C HIS A 145 4.14 13.24 -2.27
N LEU A 146 4.21 12.13 -3.01
CA LEU A 146 5.22 11.11 -2.78
C LEU A 146 6.59 11.57 -3.28
N GLY A 147 7.64 11.25 -2.54
CA GLY A 147 9.02 11.64 -2.88
C GLY A 147 9.60 10.85 -4.06
N PRO A 148 10.73 11.30 -4.62
CA PRO A 148 11.33 10.67 -5.79
C PRO A 148 11.87 9.25 -5.50
N ASN A 149 12.17 8.95 -4.24
CA ASN A 149 12.71 7.64 -3.82
C ASN A 149 11.62 6.71 -3.24
N ASP A 150 10.36 7.16 -3.20
CA ASP A 150 9.28 6.32 -2.71
C ASP A 150 8.81 5.35 -3.78
N TRP A 151 8.50 4.15 -3.36
CA TRP A 151 7.86 3.14 -4.18
C TRP A 151 6.34 3.26 -4.07
N VAL A 152 5.66 3.20 -5.20
CA VAL A 152 4.21 3.17 -5.25
C VAL A 152 3.74 2.09 -6.21
N ALA A 153 2.69 1.37 -5.84
CA ALA A 153 1.96 0.45 -6.70
C ALA A 153 0.49 0.83 -6.72
N LEU A 154 -0.19 0.53 -7.82
CA LEU A 154 -1.64 0.69 -7.96
C LEU A 154 -2.27 -0.68 -8.16
N GLU A 155 -3.14 -1.04 -7.25
CA GLU A 155 -3.96 -2.24 -7.31
C GLU A 155 -5.44 -1.87 -7.29
N THR A 156 -6.24 -2.61 -8.01
CA THR A 156 -7.69 -2.50 -7.97
C THR A 156 -8.30 -3.86 -7.67
N TYR A 157 -9.54 -3.85 -7.20
CA TYR A 157 -10.28 -5.09 -7.00
C TYR A 157 -11.77 -4.93 -7.31
N ASP A 158 -12.33 -5.99 -7.84
CA ASP A 158 -13.75 -6.26 -8.07
C ASP A 158 -14.05 -7.69 -7.61
N LEU A 159 -14.26 -8.63 -8.52
CA LEU A 159 -14.36 -10.08 -8.26
C LEU A 159 -13.03 -10.71 -7.85
N LYS A 160 -11.91 -10.04 -8.10
CA LYS A 160 -10.55 -10.46 -7.77
C LYS A 160 -9.60 -9.26 -7.73
N PRO A 161 -8.46 -9.38 -7.04
CA PRO A 161 -7.43 -8.35 -7.09
C PRO A 161 -6.74 -8.29 -8.46
N HIS A 162 -6.35 -7.08 -8.87
CA HIS A 162 -5.64 -6.77 -10.11
C HIS A 162 -4.48 -5.82 -9.83
N VAL A 163 -3.27 -6.19 -10.21
CA VAL A 163 -2.13 -5.28 -10.23
C VAL A 163 -2.21 -4.44 -11.50
N VAL A 164 -2.54 -3.16 -11.36
CA VAL A 164 -2.64 -2.21 -12.48
C VAL A 164 -1.25 -1.65 -12.81
N VAL A 165 -0.51 -1.22 -11.79
CA VAL A 165 0.89 -0.81 -11.89
C VAL A 165 1.65 -1.44 -10.74
N ASP A 166 2.70 -2.20 -11.05
CA ASP A 166 3.58 -2.77 -10.04
C ASP A 166 4.49 -1.70 -9.42
N PHE A 167 5.25 -2.03 -8.40
CA PHE A 167 6.08 -1.09 -7.67
C PHE A 167 6.98 -0.27 -8.60
N THR A 168 6.80 1.04 -8.58
CA THR A 168 7.53 2.00 -9.40
C THR A 168 7.86 3.27 -8.62
N HIS A 169 8.93 3.96 -9.02
CA HIS A 169 9.21 5.34 -8.61
C HIS A 169 8.56 6.36 -9.56
N ASN A 170 8.04 5.91 -10.70
CA ASN A 170 7.48 6.76 -11.73
C ASN A 170 6.03 7.14 -11.41
N LYS A 171 5.84 8.30 -10.80
CA LYS A 171 4.51 8.81 -10.42
C LYS A 171 3.61 9.07 -11.64
N GLU A 172 4.21 9.43 -12.78
CA GLU A 172 3.44 9.67 -14.01
C GLU A 172 2.80 8.38 -14.53
N GLU A 173 3.44 7.23 -14.33
CA GLU A 173 2.87 5.93 -14.67
C GLU A 173 1.61 5.64 -13.85
N ILE A 174 1.66 5.91 -12.54
CA ILE A 174 0.51 5.79 -11.64
C ILE A 174 -0.63 6.74 -12.07
N LYS A 175 -0.30 8.02 -12.31
CA LYS A 175 -1.29 9.03 -12.74
C LYS A 175 -1.94 8.67 -14.06
N TYR A 176 -1.14 8.19 -15.01
CA TYR A 176 -1.65 7.71 -16.29
C TYR A 176 -2.60 6.53 -16.11
N ALA A 177 -2.20 5.52 -15.33
CA ALA A 177 -3.02 4.36 -15.04
C ALA A 177 -4.36 4.75 -14.39
N ILE A 178 -4.34 5.62 -13.38
CA ILE A 178 -5.56 6.11 -12.74
C ILE A 178 -6.47 6.83 -13.74
N SER A 179 -5.91 7.68 -14.63
CA SER A 179 -6.67 8.44 -15.61
C SER A 179 -7.27 7.60 -16.75
N THR A 180 -6.73 6.40 -16.96
CA THR A 180 -7.16 5.46 -18.01
C THR A 180 -8.00 4.31 -17.51
N GLN A 181 -8.33 4.26 -16.20
CA GLN A 181 -9.22 3.24 -15.65
C GLN A 181 -10.59 3.32 -16.33
N PHE A 182 -11.07 2.18 -16.80
CA PHE A 182 -12.34 2.05 -17.50
C PHE A 182 -13.50 1.99 -16.49
N ILE A 183 -14.73 2.03 -17.02
CA ILE A 183 -15.94 1.89 -16.21
C ILE A 183 -15.96 0.48 -15.61
N PRO A 184 -16.19 0.34 -14.29
CA PRO A 184 -16.35 -0.97 -13.66
C PRO A 184 -17.49 -1.75 -14.29
N THR A 185 -17.33 -3.07 -14.40
CA THR A 185 -18.35 -3.95 -14.99
C THR A 185 -19.08 -4.79 -13.96
N PHE A 186 -18.48 -5.03 -12.80
CA PHE A 186 -19.03 -5.87 -11.75
C PHE A 186 -19.50 -5.05 -10.57
N SER A 187 -20.55 -5.51 -9.91
CA SER A 187 -21.09 -4.87 -8.70
C SER A 187 -20.51 -5.45 -7.43
N GLU A 188 -19.91 -6.63 -7.55
CA GLU A 188 -19.31 -7.39 -6.47
C GLU A 188 -17.95 -6.80 -6.09
N SER A 189 -17.60 -6.97 -4.81
CA SER A 189 -16.37 -6.52 -4.22
C SER A 189 -15.78 -7.65 -3.37
N ASN A 190 -14.48 -7.94 -3.53
CA ASN A 190 -13.75 -8.92 -2.73
C ASN A 190 -12.64 -8.25 -1.90
N GLU A 191 -13.03 -7.34 -1.03
CA GLU A 191 -12.12 -6.52 -0.23
C GLU A 191 -11.16 -7.34 0.63
N PHE A 192 -11.66 -8.39 1.30
CA PHE A 192 -10.83 -9.20 2.20
C PHE A 192 -9.79 -10.01 1.42
N ASP A 193 -10.17 -10.61 0.29
CA ASP A 193 -9.23 -11.31 -0.59
C ASP A 193 -8.15 -10.36 -1.12
N ALA A 194 -8.54 -9.17 -1.57
CA ALA A 194 -7.63 -8.16 -2.09
C ALA A 194 -6.66 -7.63 -1.01
N LEU A 195 -7.17 -7.36 0.18
CA LEU A 195 -6.33 -6.92 1.31
C LEU A 195 -5.30 -7.99 1.69
N ILE A 196 -5.72 -9.26 1.80
CA ILE A 196 -4.83 -10.38 2.14
C ILE A 196 -3.77 -10.59 1.06
N ASP A 197 -4.16 -10.53 -0.23
CA ASP A 197 -3.23 -10.66 -1.36
C ASP A 197 -2.18 -9.53 -1.34
N THR A 198 -2.62 -8.29 -1.19
CA THR A 198 -1.72 -7.13 -1.09
C THR A 198 -0.77 -7.22 0.11
N LEU A 199 -1.25 -7.68 1.27
CA LEU A 199 -0.39 -7.95 2.43
C LEU A 199 0.65 -9.03 2.12
N GLY A 200 0.27 -10.07 1.39
CA GLY A 200 1.17 -11.12 0.91
C GLY A 200 2.29 -10.57 0.01
N ARG A 201 1.97 -9.69 -0.93
CA ARG A 201 2.93 -9.02 -1.82
C ARG A 201 3.90 -8.12 -1.06
N LEU A 202 3.46 -7.49 0.02
CA LEU A 202 4.29 -6.63 0.87
C LEU A 202 5.14 -7.40 1.90
N LYS A 203 4.96 -8.71 2.05
CA LYS A 203 5.60 -9.50 3.11
C LYS A 203 7.12 -9.36 3.10
N ASP A 204 7.74 -9.50 1.93
CA ASP A 204 9.19 -9.51 1.77
C ASP A 204 9.79 -8.12 1.47
N VAL A 205 8.93 -7.09 1.34
CA VAL A 205 9.37 -5.70 1.17
C VAL A 205 9.98 -5.20 2.47
N GLN A 206 11.18 -4.63 2.37
CA GLN A 206 11.89 -4.08 3.53
C GLN A 206 11.54 -2.61 3.77
N GLY A 207 11.73 -2.15 5.01
CA GLY A 207 11.50 -0.76 5.40
C GLY A 207 10.05 -0.42 5.69
N LYS A 208 9.70 0.87 5.55
CA LYS A 208 8.35 1.38 5.79
C LYS A 208 7.43 0.99 4.66
N LYS A 209 6.37 0.27 4.97
CA LYS A 209 5.40 -0.21 3.99
C LYS A 209 3.98 0.02 4.46
N SER A 210 3.14 0.46 3.54
CA SER A 210 1.76 0.86 3.84
C SER A 210 0.81 0.50 2.71
N ILE A 211 -0.45 0.36 3.06
CA ILE A 211 -1.58 0.26 2.13
C ILE A 211 -2.45 1.49 2.34
N LEU A 212 -2.83 2.15 1.24
CA LEU A 212 -3.91 3.11 1.19
C LEU A 212 -5.12 2.39 0.57
N LEU A 213 -6.02 1.91 1.42
CA LEU A 213 -7.27 1.24 1.02
C LEU A 213 -8.35 2.29 0.77
N ILE A 214 -8.86 2.37 -0.45
CA ILE A 214 -9.95 3.26 -0.84
C ILE A 214 -11.12 2.39 -1.26
N SER A 215 -12.15 2.36 -0.43
CA SER A 215 -13.22 1.38 -0.54
C SER A 215 -14.55 1.90 0.02
N THR A 216 -15.66 1.26 -0.37
CA THR A 216 -16.92 1.36 0.37
C THR A 216 -16.86 0.58 1.69
N GLY A 217 -15.89 -0.32 1.87
CA GLY A 217 -15.82 -1.23 3.00
C GLY A 217 -16.91 -2.28 3.01
N ILE A 218 -17.49 -2.59 1.85
CA ILE A 218 -18.53 -3.61 1.69
C ILE A 218 -17.94 -4.77 0.91
N ASP A 219 -17.67 -5.87 1.61
CA ASP A 219 -17.28 -7.12 1.00
C ASP A 219 -18.51 -7.94 0.62
N THR A 220 -18.56 -8.45 -0.60
CA THR A 220 -19.67 -9.26 -1.11
C THR A 220 -19.25 -10.58 -1.73
N PHE A 221 -17.98 -10.76 -2.06
CA PHE A 221 -17.53 -11.86 -2.90
C PHE A 221 -16.21 -12.51 -2.47
N SER A 222 -15.61 -12.10 -1.35
CA SER A 222 -14.38 -12.73 -0.87
C SER A 222 -14.60 -14.18 -0.46
N ARG A 223 -13.56 -15.00 -0.66
CA ARG A 223 -13.48 -16.37 -0.12
C ARG A 223 -13.03 -16.36 1.34
N HIS A 224 -12.21 -15.38 1.69
CA HIS A 224 -11.78 -15.15 3.05
C HIS A 224 -12.85 -14.41 3.84
N THR A 225 -12.88 -14.68 5.13
CA THR A 225 -13.77 -14.02 6.08
C THR A 225 -13.14 -12.75 6.63
N LEU A 226 -13.94 -11.91 7.29
CA LEU A 226 -13.44 -10.75 8.06
C LEU A 226 -12.42 -11.16 9.12
N ASP A 227 -12.61 -12.33 9.77
CA ASP A 227 -11.65 -12.85 10.76
C ASP A 227 -10.33 -13.24 10.11
N ASP A 228 -10.33 -13.76 8.87
CA ASP A 228 -9.10 -14.04 8.12
C ASP A 228 -8.35 -12.73 7.81
N ALA A 229 -9.05 -11.68 7.39
CA ALA A 229 -8.47 -10.37 7.17
C ALA A 229 -7.86 -9.79 8.47
N TYR A 230 -8.57 -9.88 9.60
CA TYR A 230 -8.03 -9.47 10.90
C TYR A 230 -6.77 -10.27 11.30
N ASN A 231 -6.76 -11.58 11.06
CA ASN A 231 -5.61 -12.41 11.37
C ASN A 231 -4.41 -12.08 10.47
N ALA A 232 -4.63 -11.79 9.19
CA ALA A 232 -3.58 -11.34 8.29
C ALA A 232 -2.99 -9.98 8.76
N LEU A 233 -3.83 -9.04 9.17
CA LEU A 233 -3.41 -7.74 9.69
C LEU A 233 -2.63 -7.85 11.01
N LYS A 234 -2.97 -8.78 11.90
CA LYS A 234 -2.22 -9.04 13.14
C LYS A 234 -0.81 -9.58 12.89
N GLN A 235 -0.62 -10.30 11.78
CA GLN A 235 0.65 -10.94 11.41
C GLN A 235 1.58 -10.05 10.59
N THR A 236 1.12 -8.88 10.13
CA THR A 236 1.91 -7.98 9.29
C THR A 236 2.53 -6.83 10.06
N ASN A 237 3.57 -6.21 9.49
CA ASN A 237 4.10 -4.91 9.91
C ASN A 237 3.73 -3.78 8.90
N VAL A 238 2.77 -4.02 8.02
CA VAL A 238 2.23 -3.02 7.09
C VAL A 238 1.27 -2.10 7.82
N THR A 239 1.39 -0.80 7.62
CA THR A 239 0.42 0.18 8.14
C THR A 239 -0.71 0.36 7.12
N VAL A 240 -1.96 0.24 7.55
CA VAL A 240 -3.13 0.39 6.67
C VAL A 240 -3.84 1.70 6.97
N PHE A 241 -3.96 2.54 5.95
CA PHE A 241 -4.81 3.72 5.95
C PHE A 241 -6.06 3.40 5.14
N CYS A 242 -7.21 3.81 5.64
CA CYS A 242 -8.48 3.55 4.99
C CYS A 242 -9.20 4.85 4.65
N ILE A 243 -9.71 4.99 3.43
CA ILE A 243 -10.64 6.05 3.05
C ILE A 243 -11.94 5.37 2.62
N ASN A 244 -12.97 5.55 3.43
CA ASN A 244 -14.28 4.97 3.17
C ASN A 244 -15.10 5.91 2.31
N SER A 245 -15.46 5.47 1.11
CA SER A 245 -16.23 6.26 0.15
C SER A 245 -17.74 6.00 0.23
N LEU A 246 -18.20 5.10 1.10
CA LEU A 246 -19.58 4.65 1.12
C LEU A 246 -20.58 5.78 1.35
N GLU A 247 -20.32 6.71 2.28
CA GLU A 247 -21.23 7.83 2.55
C GLU A 247 -21.39 8.74 1.33
N ILE A 248 -20.31 9.01 0.60
CA ILE A 248 -20.35 9.79 -0.64
C ILE A 248 -21.18 9.08 -1.72
N VAL A 249 -21.02 7.78 -1.85
CA VAL A 249 -21.74 6.95 -2.83
C VAL A 249 -23.21 6.82 -2.43
N ALA A 250 -23.50 6.58 -1.15
CA ALA A 250 -24.86 6.39 -0.62
C ALA A 250 -25.75 7.63 -0.74
N VAL A 251 -25.21 8.82 -0.52
CA VAL A 251 -25.95 10.09 -0.69
C VAL A 251 -26.57 10.20 -2.08
N ARG A 252 -25.95 9.59 -3.09
CA ARG A 252 -26.46 9.58 -4.47
C ARG A 252 -27.53 8.53 -4.74
N SER A 253 -27.56 7.44 -3.95
CA SER A 253 -28.46 6.30 -4.17
C SER A 253 -29.80 6.40 -3.42
N MET A 254 -29.96 7.37 -2.51
CA MET A 254 -31.17 7.57 -1.66
C MET A 254 -31.60 6.30 -0.90
N GLN A 255 -30.69 5.39 -0.63
CA GLN A 255 -30.98 4.16 0.12
C GLN A 255 -30.70 4.34 1.60
N ASP A 256 -31.52 3.69 2.43
CA ASP A 256 -31.36 3.69 3.89
C ASP A 256 -30.25 2.70 4.29
N GLU A 257 -28.98 3.13 4.19
CA GLU A 257 -27.80 2.26 4.36
C GLU A 257 -27.11 2.42 5.73
N ASN A 258 -27.81 2.96 6.72
CA ASN A 258 -27.23 3.28 8.03
C ASN A 258 -26.50 2.10 8.69
N ILE A 259 -27.05 0.88 8.60
CA ILE A 259 -26.44 -0.30 9.22
C ILE A 259 -25.16 -0.71 8.47
N ARG A 260 -25.20 -0.76 7.13
CA ARG A 260 -24.04 -1.11 6.30
C ARG A 260 -22.91 -0.10 6.47
N PHE A 261 -23.26 1.19 6.51
CA PHE A 261 -22.28 2.24 6.77
C PHE A 261 -21.60 2.07 8.14
N LEU A 262 -22.37 1.79 9.19
CA LEU A 262 -21.80 1.57 10.53
C LEU A 262 -20.89 0.33 10.59
N GLN A 263 -21.27 -0.75 9.90
CA GLN A 263 -20.44 -1.95 9.81
C GLN A 263 -19.13 -1.65 9.09
N SER A 264 -19.20 -1.15 7.86
CA SER A 264 -18.07 -0.75 7.04
C SER A 264 -17.14 0.22 7.79
N LYS A 265 -17.70 1.24 8.43
CA LYS A 265 -16.95 2.18 9.25
C LYS A 265 -16.20 1.49 10.37
N ASN A 266 -16.85 0.59 11.11
CA ASN A 266 -16.20 -0.13 12.23
C ASN A 266 -15.11 -1.06 11.73
N GLU A 267 -15.30 -1.76 10.62
CA GLU A 267 -14.36 -2.69 10.03
C GLU A 267 -13.10 -1.95 9.54
N MET A 268 -13.25 -0.91 8.73
CA MET A 268 -12.13 -0.12 8.22
C MET A 268 -11.39 0.65 9.33
N ASP A 269 -12.11 1.18 10.31
CA ASP A 269 -11.50 1.81 11.50
C ASP A 269 -10.67 0.79 12.29
N TYR A 270 -11.15 -0.46 12.38
CA TYR A 270 -10.42 -1.52 13.06
C TYR A 270 -9.20 -1.99 12.27
N PHE A 271 -9.26 -2.11 10.94
CA PHE A 271 -8.10 -2.39 10.09
C PHE A 271 -6.98 -1.36 10.32
N ALA A 272 -7.35 -0.08 10.28
CA ALA A 272 -6.40 1.00 10.52
C ALA A 272 -5.80 0.93 11.93
N LYS A 273 -6.62 0.78 12.98
CA LYS A 273 -6.18 0.72 14.37
C LYS A 273 -5.29 -0.48 14.68
N LEU A 274 -5.59 -1.65 14.09
CA LEU A 274 -4.74 -2.84 14.26
C LEU A 274 -3.31 -2.60 13.80
N THR A 275 -3.13 -1.80 12.75
CA THR A 275 -1.86 -1.60 12.06
C THR A 275 -1.17 -0.28 12.38
N GLY A 276 -1.81 0.60 13.17
CA GLY A 276 -1.28 1.91 13.54
C GLY A 276 -1.49 3.00 12.49
N GLY A 277 -2.41 2.77 11.57
CA GLY A 277 -2.88 3.77 10.60
C GLY A 277 -4.10 4.55 11.08
N MET A 278 -4.81 5.13 10.14
CA MET A 278 -6.01 5.96 10.38
C MET A 278 -7.07 5.65 9.32
N ALA A 279 -8.34 5.72 9.71
CA ALA A 279 -9.47 5.63 8.79
C ALA A 279 -10.19 6.97 8.68
N PHE A 280 -10.56 7.34 7.46
CA PHE A 280 -11.26 8.57 7.09
C PHE A 280 -12.63 8.22 6.53
N PHE A 281 -13.61 9.05 6.83
CA PHE A 281 -15.01 8.84 6.46
C PHE A 281 -15.58 10.13 5.86
N PRO A 282 -15.08 10.55 4.68
CA PRO A 282 -15.50 11.79 4.04
C PRO A 282 -16.99 11.72 3.66
N ARG A 283 -17.72 12.80 3.92
CA ARG A 283 -19.15 12.94 3.59
C ARG A 283 -19.39 13.45 2.18
N PHE A 284 -18.41 14.12 1.63
CA PHE A 284 -18.44 14.65 0.26
C PHE A 284 -17.02 14.71 -0.31
N GLU A 285 -16.91 14.72 -1.62
CA GLU A 285 -15.63 14.62 -2.33
C GLU A 285 -14.61 15.71 -1.93
N GLY A 286 -15.07 16.88 -1.53
CA GLY A 286 -14.20 18.00 -1.14
C GLY A 286 -13.38 17.79 0.14
N GLU A 287 -13.70 16.77 0.95
CA GLU A 287 -12.91 16.39 2.14
C GLU A 287 -11.70 15.52 1.78
N MET A 288 -11.75 14.78 0.68
CA MET A 288 -10.73 13.80 0.33
C MET A 288 -9.31 14.35 0.11
N PRO A 289 -9.11 15.53 -0.47
CA PRO A 289 -7.76 16.11 -0.57
C PRO A 289 -7.09 16.29 0.79
N ASP A 290 -7.83 16.70 1.81
CA ASP A 290 -7.33 16.86 3.17
C ASP A 290 -7.01 15.50 3.80
N ASP A 291 -7.84 14.47 3.55
CA ASP A 291 -7.61 13.09 3.98
C ASP A 291 -6.32 12.53 3.35
N PHE A 292 -6.14 12.72 2.04
CA PHE A 292 -4.92 12.29 1.35
C PHE A 292 -3.67 13.02 1.87
N ASN A 293 -3.75 14.32 2.07
CA ASN A 293 -2.67 15.10 2.66
C ASN A 293 -2.31 14.56 4.06
N THR A 294 -3.32 14.26 4.88
CA THR A 294 -3.10 13.68 6.22
C THR A 294 -2.40 12.33 6.12
N VAL A 295 -2.79 11.44 5.20
CA VAL A 295 -2.11 10.16 4.98
C VAL A 295 -0.64 10.38 4.60
N VAL A 296 -0.34 11.30 3.66
CA VAL A 296 1.03 11.61 3.26
C VAL A 296 1.85 12.12 4.44
N GLU A 297 1.29 13.03 5.23
CA GLU A 297 1.94 13.56 6.43
C GLU A 297 2.22 12.45 7.46
N PHE A 298 1.30 11.53 7.67
CA PHE A 298 1.52 10.37 8.54
C PHE A 298 2.64 9.48 8.01
N LEU A 299 2.63 9.13 6.73
CA LEU A 299 3.67 8.33 6.09
C LEU A 299 5.06 8.97 6.22
N ARG A 300 5.14 10.29 6.06
CA ARG A 300 6.38 11.07 6.17
C ARG A 300 6.89 11.17 7.59
N ASN A 301 5.99 11.21 8.56
CA ASN A 301 6.32 11.54 9.94
C ASN A 301 6.22 10.34 10.91
N GLN A 302 6.31 9.11 10.38
CA GLN A 302 6.39 7.89 11.20
C GLN A 302 7.77 7.72 11.82
N TYR A 303 7.88 7.58 13.11
CA TYR A 303 9.02 7.02 13.80
C TYR A 303 9.02 5.50 13.66
N SER A 304 10.12 4.89 13.25
CA SER A 304 10.28 3.43 13.28
C SER A 304 10.94 3.03 14.59
N LEU A 305 10.15 2.44 15.46
CA LEU A 305 10.63 1.88 16.72
C LEU A 305 10.81 0.37 16.57
N GLY A 306 11.76 -0.20 17.31
CA GLY A 306 11.93 -1.63 17.38
C GLY A 306 12.29 -2.06 18.79
N TYR A 307 11.76 -3.19 19.25
CA TYR A 307 12.14 -3.82 20.50
C TYR A 307 12.27 -5.33 20.33
N ALA A 308 13.07 -5.96 21.18
CA ALA A 308 13.20 -7.42 21.22
C ALA A 308 12.22 -7.96 22.26
N PRO A 309 11.16 -8.68 21.84
CA PRO A 309 10.24 -9.28 22.81
C PRO A 309 10.98 -10.34 23.65
N PRO A 310 10.58 -10.57 24.92
CA PRO A 310 11.16 -11.61 25.76
C PRO A 310 10.92 -12.99 25.14
N GLU A 311 11.79 -13.96 25.43
CA GLU A 311 11.64 -15.33 24.89
C GLU A 311 10.31 -15.98 25.28
N SER A 312 9.79 -15.64 26.44
CA SER A 312 8.47 -16.10 26.90
C SER A 312 7.31 -15.65 26.02
N ALA A 313 7.51 -14.59 25.23
CA ALA A 313 6.52 -14.11 24.26
C ALA A 313 6.53 -14.89 22.93
N ARG A 314 7.40 -15.89 22.76
CA ARG A 314 7.39 -16.79 21.58
C ARG A 314 6.39 -17.94 21.76
N ASP A 315 5.17 -17.61 22.09
CA ASP A 315 4.13 -18.57 22.45
C ASP A 315 3.05 -18.76 21.38
N GLY A 316 3.22 -18.13 20.24
CA GLY A 316 2.27 -18.18 19.11
C GLY A 316 0.98 -17.40 19.36
N LYS A 317 0.90 -16.56 20.40
CA LYS A 317 -0.29 -15.76 20.70
C LYS A 317 -0.17 -14.33 20.19
N TYR A 318 -1.28 -13.63 20.26
CA TYR A 318 -1.33 -12.20 19.97
C TYR A 318 -0.99 -11.40 21.23
N HIS A 319 0.08 -10.60 21.15
CA HIS A 319 0.55 -9.70 22.20
C HIS A 319 0.11 -8.27 21.91
N LYS A 320 -0.35 -7.56 22.94
CA LYS A 320 -0.79 -6.17 22.81
C LYS A 320 0.38 -5.22 22.97
N ILE A 321 0.49 -4.27 22.04
CA ILE A 321 1.48 -3.19 22.08
C ILE A 321 0.81 -1.90 22.50
N ARG A 322 1.47 -1.15 23.36
CA ARG A 322 1.12 0.21 23.72
C ARG A 322 2.38 1.07 23.72
N VAL A 323 2.31 2.20 23.02
CA VAL A 323 3.39 3.18 22.99
C VAL A 323 2.95 4.41 23.77
N GLU A 324 3.78 4.88 24.67
CA GLU A 324 3.61 6.14 25.40
C GLU A 324 4.72 7.12 25.01
N VAL A 325 4.40 8.41 24.99
CA VAL A 325 5.38 9.45 24.75
C VAL A 325 5.53 10.26 26.03
N VAL A 326 6.80 10.42 26.46
CA VAL A 326 7.19 11.08 27.69
C VAL A 326 8.17 12.22 27.43
N ASP A 327 8.23 13.17 28.34
CA ASP A 327 9.24 14.23 28.34
C ASP A 327 10.59 13.74 28.90
N ASP A 328 11.57 14.61 28.98
CA ASP A 328 12.92 14.29 29.50
C ASP A 328 12.93 13.93 31.00
N LYS A 329 11.80 14.10 31.70
CA LYS A 329 11.64 13.73 33.11
C LYS A 329 10.89 12.42 33.27
N GLY A 330 10.43 11.81 32.17
CA GLY A 330 9.61 10.59 32.19
C GLY A 330 8.12 10.84 32.43
N GLU A 331 7.68 12.12 32.47
CA GLU A 331 6.27 12.46 32.60
C GLU A 331 5.56 12.43 31.24
N PRO A 332 4.23 12.21 31.20
CA PRO A 332 3.49 12.21 29.92
C PRO A 332 3.74 13.49 29.12
N TYR A 333 4.12 13.32 27.84
CA TYR A 333 4.39 14.44 26.96
C TYR A 333 3.12 15.28 26.73
N MET A 334 3.21 16.57 27.01
CA MET A 334 2.07 17.49 26.99
C MET A 334 2.31 18.61 25.98
N VAL A 335 1.28 18.94 25.22
CA VAL A 335 1.30 20.03 24.22
C VAL A 335 0.10 20.96 24.45
N ALA A 336 0.29 22.25 24.27
CA ALA A 336 -0.80 23.20 24.34
C ALA A 336 -1.70 23.08 23.10
N ASN A 337 -3.00 22.86 23.30
CA ASN A 337 -3.97 22.89 22.20
C ASN A 337 -4.24 24.35 21.74
N LYS A 338 -5.07 24.53 20.69
CA LYS A 338 -5.45 25.86 20.15
C LYS A 338 -6.07 26.83 21.19
N LYS A 339 -6.54 26.30 22.34
CA LYS A 339 -7.08 27.10 23.46
C LYS A 339 -6.03 27.34 24.56
N GLY A 340 -4.77 27.01 24.34
CA GLY A 340 -3.67 27.16 25.31
C GLY A 340 -3.69 26.16 26.47
N LYS A 341 -4.58 25.14 26.46
CA LYS A 341 -4.65 24.13 27.50
C LYS A 341 -3.71 22.96 27.19
N MET A 342 -2.85 22.62 28.18
CA MET A 342 -1.96 21.47 28.09
C MET A 342 -2.76 20.16 27.98
N LYS A 343 -2.44 19.33 27.00
CA LYS A 343 -3.08 18.06 26.71
C LYS A 343 -2.02 17.02 26.38
N LYS A 344 -2.28 15.77 26.73
CA LYS A 344 -1.47 14.64 26.27
C LYS A 344 -1.52 14.53 24.75
N VAL A 345 -0.43 14.13 24.18
CA VAL A 345 -0.35 13.78 22.76
C VAL A 345 -1.20 12.55 22.44
N VAL A 346 -1.54 12.39 21.17
CA VAL A 346 -2.19 11.20 20.63
C VAL A 346 -1.13 10.37 19.92
N VAL A 347 -1.11 9.07 20.17
CA VAL A 347 -0.13 8.15 19.60
C VAL A 347 -0.84 7.15 18.71
N TYR A 348 -0.42 7.06 17.45
CA TYR A 348 -0.86 6.08 16.48
C TYR A 348 0.24 5.04 16.31
N ALA A 349 -0.02 3.84 16.74
CA ALA A 349 0.89 2.70 16.65
C ALA A 349 0.06 1.42 16.50
N ARG A 350 0.66 0.37 15.96
CA ARG A 350 -0.02 -0.92 15.86
C ARG A 350 -0.50 -1.41 17.24
N ALA A 351 -1.69 -2.02 17.27
CA ALA A 351 -2.31 -2.46 18.51
C ALA A 351 -1.62 -3.70 19.14
N GLY A 352 -0.82 -4.44 18.36
CA GLY A 352 -0.14 -5.63 18.80
C GLY A 352 0.50 -6.39 17.63
N TYR A 353 0.98 -7.60 17.91
CA TYR A 353 1.57 -8.49 16.92
C TYR A 353 1.27 -9.95 17.24
N GLN A 354 1.27 -10.80 16.22
CA GLN A 354 1.20 -12.25 16.37
C GLN A 354 2.62 -12.78 16.59
N ALA A 355 2.89 -13.34 17.74
CA ALA A 355 4.18 -13.92 18.05
C ALA A 355 4.46 -15.18 17.24
N ALA A 356 5.74 -15.42 16.93
CA ALA A 356 6.15 -16.70 16.35
C ALA A 356 6.10 -17.82 17.41
N ASN A 357 5.82 -19.05 16.99
CA ASN A 357 5.94 -20.21 17.86
C ASN A 357 7.43 -20.54 18.09
N ALA A 358 7.81 -20.89 19.30
CA ALA A 358 9.17 -21.32 19.63
C ALA A 358 9.65 -22.56 18.83
N SER A 359 8.72 -23.36 18.31
CA SER A 359 8.99 -24.56 17.51
C SER A 359 9.26 -24.31 16.00
N ALA A 360 9.19 -23.07 15.55
CA ALA A 360 9.38 -22.71 14.13
C ALA A 360 10.81 -22.26 13.79
N SER A 361 11.77 -22.43 14.69
CA SER A 361 13.17 -21.97 14.55
C SER A 361 14.22 -23.08 14.49
N ASP A 362 13.85 -24.29 14.04
CA ASP A 362 14.80 -25.35 13.70
C ASP A 362 14.96 -25.53 12.20
#